data_703588f7a15add00bde502207875c59d
#
_entry.id   703588f7a15add00bde502207875c59d
#
_cell.length_a   1.000
_cell.length_b   1.000
_cell.length_c   1.000
_cell.angle_alpha   90.00
_cell.angle_beta   90.00
_cell.angle_gamma   90.00
#
_symmetry.space_group_name_H-M   'P 1'
#
loop_
_entity.id
_entity.type
_entity.pdbx_description
1 polymer ?
#
loop_
_entity_poly.entity_id
_entity_poly.type
_entity_poly.pdbx_seq_one_letter_code
_entity_poly.pdbx_strand_id
1 'polypeptide(L)'
;HKAIMLAFIFYILGVFFLYAGPNTGLYFQISLGVLIGIGCGGTAISIPMSIVGKHFPLSNRTIAMSLVTATGSFGYFISPLFTNYSLANNGCLDTLYYFIIFLSIGLVIAFFVRSPNTTFNTTGIQNENNQSASEALKEAFTNRSYLLLISGFFVCGFHITLVGTHVPKYVIDRGLEDWTAAMILSLIGLFN
;
A
#
# COMPACT_ATOMS: atom_id res chain seq x y z
N HIS A 1 -7.23 -13.30 3.16
CA HIS A 1 -8.29 -12.69 3.94
C HIS A 1 -7.80 -12.26 5.33
N LYS A 2 -7.42 -13.20 6.20
CA LYS A 2 -6.95 -12.88 7.58
C LYS A 2 -5.76 -11.91 7.59
N ALA A 3 -4.82 -12.05 6.68
CA ALA A 3 -3.65 -11.16 6.59
C ALA A 3 -4.03 -9.71 6.26
N ILE A 4 -4.96 -9.50 5.31
CA ILE A 4 -5.44 -8.16 4.95
C ILE A 4 -6.16 -7.51 6.15
N MET A 5 -7.03 -8.27 6.83
CA MET A 5 -7.75 -7.75 8.00
C MET A 5 -6.77 -7.35 9.11
N LEU A 6 -5.77 -8.20 9.39
CA LEU A 6 -4.73 -7.90 10.37
C LEU A 6 -3.95 -6.64 9.98
N ALA A 7 -3.62 -6.49 8.71
CA ALA A 7 -2.92 -5.31 8.18
C ALA A 7 -3.74 -4.02 8.37
N PHE A 8 -5.04 -4.04 8.05
CA PHE A 8 -5.92 -2.89 8.32
C PHE A 8 -6.01 -2.56 9.80
N ILE A 9 -6.06 -3.57 10.68
CA ILE A 9 -6.08 -3.35 12.14
C ILE A 9 -4.78 -2.66 12.59
N PHE A 10 -3.61 -3.13 12.15
CA PHE A 10 -2.34 -2.47 12.47
C PHE A 10 -2.27 -1.05 11.92
N TYR A 11 -2.81 -0.82 10.73
CA TYR A 11 -2.83 0.50 10.12
C TYR A 11 -3.72 1.46 10.93
N ILE A 12 -4.94 1.04 11.26
CA ILE A 12 -5.88 1.84 12.08
C ILE A 12 -5.28 2.13 13.45
N LEU A 13 -4.69 1.14 14.12
CA LEU A 13 -4.01 1.32 15.39
C LEU A 13 -2.87 2.33 15.26
N GLY A 14 -2.05 2.25 14.23
CA GLY A 14 -0.96 3.20 13.99
C GLY A 14 -1.44 4.63 13.83
N VAL A 15 -2.50 4.87 13.04
CA VAL A 15 -3.08 6.20 12.87
C VAL A 15 -3.79 6.68 14.15
N PHE A 16 -4.46 5.77 14.86
CA PHE A 16 -5.08 6.09 16.15
C PHE A 16 -4.05 6.49 17.20
N PHE A 17 -2.91 5.78 17.25
CA PHE A 17 -1.81 6.16 18.13
C PHE A 17 -1.23 7.53 17.77
N LEU A 18 -1.15 7.90 16.50
CA LEU A 18 -0.76 9.25 16.10
C LEU A 18 -1.77 10.31 16.52
N TYR A 19 -3.06 9.96 16.49
CA TYR A 19 -4.15 10.86 16.89
C TYR A 19 -4.17 11.10 18.40
N ALA A 20 -4.02 10.05 19.20
CA ALA A 20 -4.26 10.08 20.65
C ALA A 20 -2.97 10.17 21.50
N GLY A 21 -1.80 10.04 20.91
CA GLY A 21 -0.57 9.81 21.64
C GLY A 21 0.25 11.05 21.98
N PRO A 22 1.20 10.91 22.92
CA PRO A 22 2.09 11.98 23.30
C PRO A 22 3.09 12.30 22.17
N ASN A 23 3.45 13.59 22.03
CA ASN A 23 4.41 14.07 21.03
C ASN A 23 5.87 13.74 21.42
N THR A 24 6.18 12.44 21.55
CA THR A 24 7.55 11.96 21.82
C THR A 24 8.11 11.26 20.58
N GLY A 25 9.39 11.45 20.29
CA GLY A 25 10.03 10.91 19.09
C GLY A 25 9.94 9.38 18.99
N LEU A 26 10.09 8.66 20.10
CA LEU A 26 9.99 7.21 20.15
C LEU A 26 8.56 6.73 19.82
N TYR A 27 7.57 7.46 20.29
CA TYR A 27 6.16 7.14 20.03
C TYR A 27 5.83 7.30 18.54
N PHE A 28 6.30 8.38 17.90
CA PHE A 28 6.18 8.57 16.46
C PHE A 28 6.85 7.45 15.66
N GLN A 29 8.04 7.02 16.08
CA GLN A 29 8.77 5.93 15.41
C GLN A 29 8.00 4.61 15.48
N ILE A 30 7.39 4.27 16.61
CA ILE A 30 6.59 3.05 16.75
C ILE A 30 5.29 3.17 15.94
N SER A 31 4.60 4.27 16.03
CA SER A 31 3.30 4.46 15.34
C SER A 31 3.48 4.48 13.83
N LEU A 32 4.35 5.35 13.30
CA LEU A 32 4.60 5.48 11.85
C LEU A 32 5.47 4.35 11.31
N GLY A 33 6.59 4.05 11.97
CA GLY A 33 7.56 3.09 11.45
C GLY A 33 7.07 1.65 11.56
N VAL A 34 6.54 1.25 12.71
CA VAL A 34 6.17 -0.16 12.94
C VAL A 34 4.71 -0.41 12.58
N LEU A 35 3.76 0.27 13.21
CA LEU A 35 2.34 -0.05 13.06
C LEU A 35 1.83 0.29 11.65
N ILE A 36 2.06 1.52 11.20
CA ILE A 36 1.66 1.94 9.86
C ILE A 36 2.49 1.20 8.81
N GLY A 37 3.78 0.98 9.04
CA GLY A 37 4.64 0.22 8.13
C GLY A 37 4.15 -1.21 7.89
N ILE A 38 3.79 -1.95 8.94
CA ILE A 38 3.18 -3.29 8.85
C ILE A 38 1.82 -3.21 8.13
N GLY A 39 0.99 -2.23 8.49
CA GLY A 39 -0.30 -1.99 7.86
C GLY A 39 -0.17 -1.74 6.35
N CYS A 40 0.69 -0.82 5.94
CA CYS A 40 0.98 -0.53 4.53
C CYS A 40 1.52 -1.75 3.77
N GLY A 41 2.48 -2.47 4.36
CA GLY A 41 3.04 -3.68 3.74
C GLY A 41 2.00 -4.77 3.52
N GLY A 42 1.09 -4.97 4.48
CA GLY A 42 0.04 -5.97 4.39
C GLY A 42 -1.17 -5.56 3.54
N THR A 43 -1.36 -4.28 3.25
CA THR A 43 -2.37 -3.77 2.30
C THR A 43 -1.79 -3.48 0.92
N ALA A 44 -0.47 -3.69 0.73
CA ALA A 44 0.21 -3.46 -0.54
C ALA A 44 -0.43 -4.24 -1.69
N ILE A 45 -0.21 -3.75 -2.89
CA ILE A 45 -0.80 -4.24 -4.15
C ILE A 45 -0.59 -5.75 -4.41
N SER A 46 0.44 -6.34 -3.83
CA SER A 46 0.80 -7.76 -3.96
C SER A 46 -0.32 -8.71 -3.49
N ILE A 47 -1.02 -8.37 -2.41
CA ILE A 47 -2.09 -9.22 -1.87
C ILE A 47 -3.37 -9.15 -2.74
N PRO A 48 -3.92 -7.97 -3.09
CA PRO A 48 -5.01 -7.87 -4.06
C PRO A 48 -4.70 -8.55 -5.40
N MET A 49 -3.48 -8.35 -5.93
CA MET A 49 -3.01 -9.00 -7.15
C MET A 49 -3.04 -10.53 -7.05
N SER A 50 -2.57 -11.09 -5.93
CA SER A 50 -2.61 -12.52 -5.68
C SER A 50 -4.04 -13.07 -5.62
N ILE A 51 -4.97 -12.33 -5.00
CA ILE A 51 -6.39 -12.71 -4.93
C ILE A 51 -7.00 -12.73 -6.32
N VAL A 52 -6.84 -11.63 -7.09
CA VAL A 52 -7.35 -11.51 -8.46
C VAL A 52 -6.74 -12.59 -9.36
N GLY A 53 -5.44 -12.84 -9.24
CA GLY A 53 -4.75 -13.87 -10.00
C GLY A 53 -5.27 -15.29 -9.78
N LYS A 54 -5.86 -15.56 -8.62
CA LYS A 54 -6.48 -16.86 -8.30
C LYS A 54 -7.96 -16.98 -8.72
N HIS A 55 -8.66 -15.86 -8.89
CA HIS A 55 -10.11 -15.86 -9.12
C HIS A 55 -10.49 -15.72 -10.58
N PHE A 56 -9.62 -15.11 -11.39
CA PHE A 56 -9.95 -14.85 -12.79
C PHE A 56 -9.30 -15.87 -13.72
N PRO A 57 -10.05 -16.33 -14.77
CA PRO A 57 -9.51 -17.22 -15.80
C PRO A 57 -8.39 -16.51 -16.57
N LEU A 58 -7.48 -17.27 -17.17
CA LEU A 58 -6.29 -16.75 -17.87
C LEU A 58 -6.62 -15.70 -18.93
N SER A 59 -7.79 -15.83 -19.60
CA SER A 59 -8.24 -14.89 -20.64
C SER A 59 -8.46 -13.46 -20.12
N ASN A 60 -8.96 -13.30 -18.88
CA ASN A 60 -9.35 -12.01 -18.32
C ASN A 60 -8.44 -11.56 -17.16
N ARG A 61 -7.48 -12.39 -16.79
CA ARG A 61 -6.60 -12.17 -15.65
C ARG A 61 -5.79 -10.90 -15.77
N THR A 62 -5.24 -10.63 -16.96
CA THR A 62 -4.44 -9.43 -17.22
C THR A 62 -5.26 -8.17 -17.04
N ILE A 63 -6.48 -8.14 -17.58
CA ILE A 63 -7.38 -6.99 -17.44
C ILE A 63 -7.74 -6.76 -15.98
N ALA A 64 -8.09 -7.83 -15.25
CA ALA A 64 -8.43 -7.73 -13.84
C ALA A 64 -7.25 -7.23 -12.98
N MET A 65 -6.02 -7.68 -13.26
CA MET A 65 -4.82 -7.22 -12.59
C MET A 65 -4.51 -5.75 -12.90
N SER A 66 -4.66 -5.34 -14.18
CA SER A 66 -4.47 -3.94 -14.58
C SER A 66 -5.46 -3.01 -13.91
N LEU A 67 -6.71 -3.46 -13.71
CA LEU A 67 -7.72 -2.66 -13.01
C LEU A 67 -7.35 -2.44 -11.54
N VAL A 68 -6.81 -3.45 -10.86
CA VAL A 68 -6.29 -3.31 -9.48
C VAL A 68 -5.19 -2.27 -9.42
N THR A 69 -4.24 -2.31 -10.37
CA THR A 69 -3.16 -1.33 -10.44
C THR A 69 -3.68 0.08 -10.70
N ALA A 70 -4.59 0.24 -11.66
CA ALA A 70 -5.21 1.52 -11.99
C ALA A 70 -5.96 2.13 -10.79
N THR A 71 -6.66 1.30 -10.00
CA THR A 71 -7.33 1.76 -8.78
C THR A 71 -6.34 2.27 -7.74
N GLY A 72 -5.18 1.63 -7.60
CA GLY A 72 -4.10 2.09 -6.73
C GLY A 72 -3.55 3.47 -7.16
N SER A 73 -3.28 3.64 -8.46
CA SER A 73 -2.83 4.92 -9.04
C SER A 73 -3.86 6.03 -8.87
N PHE A 74 -5.15 5.71 -9.03
CA PHE A 74 -6.23 6.66 -8.80
C PHE A 74 -6.32 7.08 -7.31
N GLY A 75 -6.11 6.14 -6.38
CA GLY A 75 -5.99 6.46 -4.95
C GLY A 75 -4.81 7.40 -4.68
N TYR A 76 -3.66 7.15 -5.31
CA TYR A 76 -2.48 8.02 -5.20
C TYR A 76 -2.68 9.41 -5.82
N PHE A 77 -3.54 9.52 -6.85
CA PHE A 77 -3.96 10.81 -7.41
C PHE A 77 -4.84 11.62 -6.45
N ILE A 78 -5.85 11.00 -5.84
CA ILE A 78 -6.82 11.72 -5.01
C ILE A 78 -6.27 12.03 -3.61
N SER A 79 -5.48 11.13 -3.02
CA SER A 79 -5.05 11.23 -1.63
C SER A 79 -4.32 12.53 -1.28
N PRO A 80 -3.34 13.04 -2.06
CA PRO A 80 -2.66 14.29 -1.73
C PRO A 80 -3.58 15.51 -1.78
N LEU A 81 -4.52 15.55 -2.75
CA LEU A 81 -5.49 16.64 -2.88
C LEU A 81 -6.44 16.67 -1.69
N PHE A 82 -6.97 15.52 -1.32
CA PHE A 82 -7.83 15.38 -0.14
C PHE A 82 -7.08 15.75 1.14
N THR A 83 -5.86 15.28 1.31
CA THR A 83 -5.03 15.56 2.48
C THR A 83 -4.73 17.05 2.61
N ASN A 84 -4.34 17.71 1.52
CA ASN A 84 -4.07 19.14 1.53
C ASN A 84 -5.33 19.95 1.86
N TYR A 85 -6.46 19.63 1.22
CA TYR A 85 -7.73 20.29 1.51
C TYR A 85 -8.17 20.12 2.96
N SER A 86 -8.05 18.91 3.50
CA SER A 86 -8.41 18.61 4.88
C SER A 86 -7.50 19.32 5.88
N LEU A 87 -6.19 19.31 5.65
CA LEU A 87 -5.20 20.00 6.50
C LEU A 87 -5.43 21.51 6.53
N ALA A 88 -5.75 22.12 5.38
CA ALA A 88 -5.97 23.55 5.27
C ALA A 88 -7.25 24.02 5.99
N ASN A 89 -8.32 23.22 5.98
CA ASN A 89 -9.62 23.61 6.51
C ASN A 89 -9.89 23.11 7.93
N ASN A 90 -9.42 21.90 8.26
CA ASN A 90 -9.80 21.21 9.50
C ASN A 90 -8.61 20.95 10.44
N GLY A 91 -7.39 21.11 9.92
CA GLY A 91 -6.18 20.84 10.69
C GLY A 91 -5.75 19.36 10.72
N CYS A 92 -4.65 19.10 11.43
CA CYS A 92 -3.97 17.81 11.41
C CYS A 92 -4.79 16.70 12.10
N LEU A 93 -5.39 16.99 13.26
CA LEU A 93 -6.12 15.99 14.04
C LEU A 93 -7.37 15.48 13.31
N ASP A 94 -8.15 16.40 12.74
CA ASP A 94 -9.34 16.02 11.99
C ASP A 94 -8.99 15.27 10.71
N THR A 95 -7.87 15.61 10.09
CA THR A 95 -7.36 14.84 8.93
C THR A 95 -7.02 13.42 9.32
N LEU A 96 -6.36 13.18 10.45
CA LEU A 96 -6.08 11.82 10.95
C LEU A 96 -7.38 11.07 11.26
N TYR A 97 -8.39 11.75 11.81
CA TYR A 97 -9.70 11.16 12.06
C TYR A 97 -10.39 10.70 10.77
N TYR A 98 -10.35 11.49 9.70
CA TYR A 98 -10.86 11.07 8.39
C TYR A 98 -10.10 9.85 7.83
N PHE A 99 -8.79 9.78 8.01
CA PHE A 99 -8.03 8.57 7.62
C PHE A 99 -8.47 7.34 8.39
N ILE A 100 -8.75 7.45 9.69
CA ILE A 100 -9.30 6.33 10.48
C ILE A 100 -10.63 5.86 9.91
N ILE A 101 -11.52 6.78 9.52
CA ILE A 101 -12.80 6.43 8.90
C ILE A 101 -12.59 5.69 7.58
N PHE A 102 -11.73 6.20 6.68
CA PHE A 102 -11.44 5.53 5.41
C PHE A 102 -10.85 4.13 5.59
N LEU A 103 -9.92 3.97 6.52
CA LEU A 103 -9.33 2.67 6.84
C LEU A 103 -10.36 1.72 7.45
N SER A 104 -11.27 2.21 8.27
CA SER A 104 -12.36 1.42 8.85
C SER A 104 -13.34 0.93 7.79
N ILE A 105 -13.67 1.76 6.80
CA ILE A 105 -14.46 1.36 5.63
C ILE A 105 -13.71 0.27 4.85
N GLY A 106 -12.39 0.44 4.63
CA GLY A 106 -11.55 -0.56 3.99
C GLY A 106 -11.54 -1.89 4.74
N LEU A 107 -11.46 -1.87 6.07
CA LEU A 107 -11.54 -3.06 6.93
C LEU A 107 -12.90 -3.79 6.77
N VAL A 108 -14.01 -3.04 6.76
CA VAL A 108 -15.35 -3.59 6.54
C VAL A 108 -15.45 -4.26 5.17
N ILE A 109 -14.97 -3.59 4.12
CA ILE A 109 -14.91 -4.16 2.77
C ILE A 109 -14.06 -5.44 2.76
N ALA A 110 -12.89 -5.42 3.39
CA ALA A 110 -11.99 -6.58 3.49
C ALA A 110 -12.64 -7.76 4.21
N PHE A 111 -13.54 -7.50 5.15
CA PHE A 111 -14.31 -8.55 5.84
C PHE A 111 -15.28 -9.26 4.89
N PHE A 112 -15.91 -8.53 3.97
CA PHE A 112 -16.83 -9.11 2.98
C PHE A 112 -16.10 -9.81 1.83
N VAL A 113 -14.85 -9.46 1.54
CA VAL A 113 -14.01 -10.15 0.53
C VAL A 113 -13.60 -11.52 1.07
N ARG A 114 -14.52 -12.49 0.97
CA ARG A 114 -14.26 -13.88 1.33
C ARG A 114 -13.54 -14.56 0.17
N SER A 115 -12.34 -15.06 0.42
CA SER A 115 -11.68 -15.94 -0.56
C SER A 115 -12.48 -17.24 -0.63
N PRO A 116 -13.14 -17.57 -1.76
CA PRO A 116 -13.71 -18.90 -1.90
C PRO A 116 -12.58 -19.91 -1.86
N ASN A 117 -12.81 -21.04 -1.17
CA ASN A 117 -11.95 -22.23 -1.18
C ASN A 117 -12.02 -22.95 -2.54
N THR A 118 -11.99 -22.22 -3.63
CA THR A 118 -11.93 -22.82 -4.96
C THR A 118 -10.46 -23.11 -5.27
N THR A 119 -10.08 -24.34 -5.07
CA THR A 119 -8.99 -24.97 -5.81
C THR A 119 -9.33 -24.87 -7.30
N PHE A 120 -8.98 -23.77 -7.94
CA PHE A 120 -8.93 -23.77 -9.40
C PHE A 120 -7.79 -24.72 -9.79
N ASN A 121 -8.16 -25.84 -10.37
CA ASN A 121 -7.24 -26.74 -11.06
C ASN A 121 -6.54 -25.90 -12.14
N THR A 122 -5.40 -25.33 -11.80
CA THR A 122 -4.49 -24.73 -12.76
C THR A 122 -3.84 -25.91 -13.50
N THR A 123 -4.55 -26.46 -14.48
CA THR A 123 -3.99 -27.37 -15.46
C THR A 123 -2.90 -26.62 -16.23
N GLY A 124 -1.68 -26.64 -15.70
CA GLY A 124 -0.56 -26.02 -16.37
C GLY A 124 0.75 -25.94 -15.59
N ILE A 125 0.73 -25.85 -14.28
CA ILE A 125 1.94 -25.90 -13.46
C ILE A 125 1.59 -26.63 -12.17
N GLN A 126 1.35 -27.94 -12.26
CA GLN A 126 1.42 -28.82 -11.11
C GLN A 126 2.87 -29.25 -10.93
N ASN A 127 3.60 -28.51 -10.15
CA ASN A 127 4.52 -29.10 -9.19
C ASN A 127 4.08 -28.58 -7.83
N GLU A 128 3.11 -29.28 -7.22
CA GLU A 128 2.93 -29.23 -5.78
C GLU A 128 4.17 -29.87 -5.13
N ASN A 129 5.30 -29.19 -5.24
CA ASN A 129 6.33 -29.39 -4.27
C ASN A 129 5.80 -28.77 -2.98
N ASN A 130 5.57 -29.60 -1.97
CA ASN A 130 5.39 -29.20 -0.57
C ASN A 130 6.68 -28.54 -0.06
N GLN A 131 7.09 -27.47 -0.75
CA GLN A 131 8.32 -26.75 -0.50
C GLN A 131 8.12 -25.91 0.75
N SER A 132 8.96 -26.09 1.73
CA SER A 132 8.98 -25.26 2.93
C SER A 132 9.24 -23.80 2.52
N ALA A 133 8.66 -22.84 3.26
CA ALA A 133 8.89 -21.41 3.01
C ALA A 133 10.38 -21.04 3.03
N SER A 134 11.19 -21.73 3.82
CA SER A 134 12.64 -21.52 3.88
C SER A 134 13.35 -22.02 2.62
N GLU A 135 12.91 -23.13 2.03
CA GLU A 135 13.45 -23.67 0.78
C GLU A 135 13.10 -22.77 -0.41
N ALA A 136 11.85 -22.31 -0.47
CA ALA A 136 11.41 -21.34 -1.47
C ALA A 136 12.20 -20.02 -1.41
N LEU A 137 12.47 -19.51 -0.22
CA LEU A 137 13.32 -18.34 -0.02
C LEU A 137 14.76 -18.60 -0.49
N LYS A 138 15.34 -19.72 -0.11
CA LYS A 138 16.70 -20.08 -0.52
C LYS A 138 16.82 -20.20 -2.04
N GLU A 139 15.86 -20.83 -2.69
CA GLU A 139 15.79 -20.94 -4.16
C GLU A 139 15.67 -19.55 -4.80
N ALA A 140 14.76 -18.70 -4.29
CA ALA A 140 14.58 -17.33 -4.77
C ALA A 140 15.87 -16.51 -4.68
N PHE A 141 16.57 -16.53 -3.54
CA PHE A 141 17.83 -15.81 -3.36
C PHE A 141 19.02 -16.41 -4.13
N THR A 142 18.91 -17.63 -4.62
CA THR A 142 19.92 -18.25 -5.49
C THR A 142 19.67 -17.93 -6.96
N ASN A 143 18.45 -17.57 -7.33
CA ASN A 143 18.06 -17.29 -8.70
C ASN A 143 18.45 -15.87 -9.13
N ARG A 144 19.39 -15.76 -10.08
CA ARG A 144 19.90 -14.48 -10.58
C ARG A 144 18.81 -13.59 -11.18
N SER A 145 17.86 -14.18 -11.90
CA SER A 145 16.75 -13.42 -12.51
C SER A 145 15.84 -12.82 -11.43
N TYR A 146 15.61 -13.56 -10.36
CA TYR A 146 14.83 -13.08 -9.23
C TYR A 146 15.54 -11.94 -8.49
N LEU A 147 16.85 -12.04 -8.28
CA LEU A 147 17.65 -10.98 -7.66
C LEU A 147 17.65 -9.68 -8.48
N LEU A 148 17.76 -9.78 -9.80
CA LEU A 148 17.66 -8.63 -10.69
C LEU A 148 16.26 -7.99 -10.64
N LEU A 149 15.22 -8.81 -10.58
CA LEU A 149 13.84 -8.33 -10.44
C LEU A 149 13.64 -7.58 -9.12
N ILE A 150 14.10 -8.14 -8.00
CA ILE A 150 14.03 -7.46 -6.68
C ILE A 150 14.81 -6.16 -6.70
N SER A 151 16.00 -6.12 -7.31
CA SER A 151 16.80 -4.91 -7.42
C SER A 151 16.05 -3.81 -8.18
N GLY A 152 15.35 -4.16 -9.26
CA GLY A 152 14.49 -3.24 -9.99
C GLY A 152 13.33 -2.71 -9.13
N PHE A 153 12.65 -3.57 -8.37
CA PHE A 153 11.59 -3.16 -7.45
C PHE A 153 12.11 -2.31 -6.29
N PHE A 154 13.32 -2.59 -5.79
CA PHE A 154 13.96 -1.75 -4.78
C PHE A 154 14.17 -0.32 -5.28
N VAL A 155 14.70 -0.15 -6.50
CA VAL A 155 14.90 1.18 -7.10
C VAL A 155 13.57 1.90 -7.27
N CYS A 156 12.52 1.21 -7.71
CA CYS A 156 11.18 1.78 -7.86
C CYS A 156 10.63 2.27 -6.50
N GLY A 157 10.67 1.43 -5.47
CA GLY A 157 10.21 1.78 -4.12
C GLY A 157 11.01 2.94 -3.52
N PHE A 158 12.34 2.92 -3.67
CA PHE A 158 13.22 4.00 -3.24
C PHE A 158 12.85 5.33 -3.92
N HIS A 159 12.63 5.32 -5.23
CA HIS A 159 12.29 6.50 -6.00
C HIS A 159 10.95 7.11 -5.56
N ILE A 160 9.90 6.29 -5.44
CA ILE A 160 8.57 6.75 -5.02
C ILE A 160 8.63 7.34 -3.60
N THR A 161 9.34 6.70 -2.68
CA THR A 161 9.48 7.18 -1.30
C THR A 161 10.27 8.47 -1.26
N LEU A 162 11.39 8.57 -1.99
CA LEU A 162 12.21 9.78 -2.07
C LEU A 162 11.39 10.98 -2.55
N VAL A 163 10.67 10.80 -3.66
CA VAL A 163 9.84 11.85 -4.25
C VAL A 163 8.69 12.20 -3.30
N GLY A 164 7.96 11.21 -2.80
CA GLY A 164 6.81 11.42 -1.92
C GLY A 164 7.14 12.15 -0.61
N THR A 165 8.33 11.93 -0.06
CA THR A 165 8.74 12.57 1.20
C THR A 165 9.44 13.90 1.02
N HIS A 166 10.28 14.04 0.00
CA HIS A 166 11.15 15.22 -0.14
C HIS A 166 10.57 16.32 -1.02
N VAL A 167 9.75 15.98 -2.04
CA VAL A 167 9.19 16.99 -2.94
C VAL A 167 8.26 17.96 -2.21
N PRO A 168 7.33 17.55 -1.33
CA PRO A 168 6.51 18.51 -0.58
C PRO A 168 7.36 19.49 0.23
N LYS A 169 8.34 18.98 0.96
CA LYS A 169 9.24 19.81 1.73
C LYS A 169 10.03 20.78 0.86
N TYR A 170 10.56 20.32 -0.27
CA TYR A 170 11.30 21.16 -1.22
C TYR A 170 10.45 22.30 -1.79
N VAL A 171 9.18 22.02 -2.12
CA VAL A 171 8.24 23.02 -2.64
C VAL A 171 7.98 24.12 -1.61
N ILE A 172 7.74 23.73 -0.36
CA ILE A 172 7.54 24.67 0.76
C ILE A 172 8.79 25.49 1.03
N ASP A 173 9.98 24.87 1.04
CA ASP A 173 11.27 25.57 1.25
C ASP A 173 11.58 26.57 0.12
N ARG A 174 10.98 26.41 -1.06
CA ARG A 174 11.05 27.39 -2.16
C ARG A 174 10.02 28.50 -2.06
N GLY A 175 9.19 28.53 -1.00
CA GLY A 175 8.16 29.55 -0.79
C GLY A 175 6.91 29.36 -1.67
N LEU A 176 6.72 28.18 -2.24
CA LEU A 176 5.51 27.86 -3.00
C LEU A 176 4.43 27.35 -2.04
N GLU A 177 3.17 27.44 -2.49
CA GLU A 177 2.01 27.02 -1.71
C GLU A 177 1.95 25.50 -1.54
N ASP A 178 1.40 25.04 -0.41
CA ASP A 178 1.18 23.61 -0.09
C ASP A 178 0.35 22.91 -1.17
N TRP A 179 -0.58 23.63 -1.79
CA TRP A 179 -1.35 23.14 -2.93
C TRP A 179 -0.49 22.70 -4.11
N THR A 180 0.59 23.41 -4.38
CA THR A 180 1.54 23.03 -5.45
C THR A 180 2.17 21.68 -5.15
N ALA A 181 2.55 21.41 -3.90
CA ALA A 181 3.09 20.12 -3.50
C ALA A 181 2.06 18.99 -3.67
N ALA A 182 0.81 19.23 -3.26
CA ALA A 182 -0.27 18.27 -3.42
C ALA A 182 -0.54 17.96 -4.90
N MET A 183 -0.54 18.97 -5.77
CA MET A 183 -0.72 18.80 -7.22
C MET A 183 0.40 18.00 -7.87
N ILE A 184 1.65 18.25 -7.50
CA ILE A 184 2.79 17.48 -8.01
C ILE A 184 2.63 15.99 -7.68
N LEU A 185 2.35 15.65 -6.41
CA LEU A 185 2.14 14.27 -5.99
C LEU A 185 0.95 13.62 -6.68
N SER A 186 -0.14 14.38 -6.86
CA SER A 186 -1.33 13.89 -7.55
C SER A 186 -1.06 13.61 -9.02
N LEU A 187 -0.36 14.49 -9.72
CA LEU A 187 0.03 14.25 -11.11
C LEU A 187 0.93 13.01 -11.25
N ILE A 188 1.83 12.78 -10.31
CA ILE A 188 2.61 11.54 -10.28
C ILE A 188 1.67 10.33 -10.17
N GLY A 189 0.66 10.37 -9.30
CA GLY A 189 -0.33 9.31 -9.19
C GLY A 189 -1.16 9.10 -10.46
N LEU A 190 -1.47 10.16 -11.20
CA LEU A 190 -2.25 10.10 -12.43
C LEU A 190 -1.45 9.47 -13.60
N PHE A 191 -0.16 9.75 -13.68
CA PHE A 191 0.70 9.30 -14.78
C PHE A 191 1.54 8.04 -14.43
N ASN A 192 1.43 7.52 -13.23
CA ASN A 192 2.08 6.28 -12.80
C ASN A 192 1.18 5.08 -13.16
#